data_cb8c76acd4e215da88215fbf91ceb7a4
#
_entry.id   cb8c76acd4e215da88215fbf91ceb7a4
#
_cell.length_a   1.000
_cell.length_b   1.000
_cell.length_c   1.000
_cell.angle_alpha   90.00
_cell.angle_beta   90.00
_cell.angle_gamma   90.00
#
_symmetry.space_group_name_H-M   'P 1'
#
loop_
_entity.id
_entity.type
_entity.pdbx_description
1 polymer ?
#
loop_
_entity_poly.entity_id
_entity_poly.type
_entity_poly.pdbx_seq_one_letter_code
_entity_poly.pdbx_strand_id
1 'polypeptide(L)'
;PASMPCILRGQTNIPIANYGSSNLGMMKTVYRRGLSNRYGSVMQAIAGIHFNYSFSPEFFQSYRELMSPTEADSMSFMDTHYMGLTRNVLRYGWLIPYLFGASATVCKSFMHDYHEHNLEEFDDNTLYLPYATSLRMGDIGYQNSQEDEKGVKANYNSLYNYIHSLRAAMKTSCEDFEKIGVKKNGEYQQLNTNILQIANEYYSSVRPKPILYANDRPLRALNNNGIGYIEIRSLDINPLLEVGIDKQQIEFLEAFLLFCLLEDSPAISSSELVEIDSNALLVAHQGRKPGLMLGRIGEEVSLSDWGESLFKRIKQCSKLLSSAHQESVESISFRIKNSDLTPSAIMLNEMAHQEKGFFEFTDQFSHKYKTQNQEKTFDKASFHKLDEL
;
A
#
# COMPACT_ATOMS: atom_id res chain seq x y z
N PRO A 1 -16.84 5.09 -2.28
CA PRO A 1 -15.45 5.38 -2.61
C PRO A 1 -14.79 4.18 -3.29
N ALA A 2 -13.78 4.43 -4.13
CA ALA A 2 -12.99 3.41 -4.82
C ALA A 2 -11.53 3.86 -4.93
N SER A 3 -10.62 2.92 -5.20
CA SER A 3 -9.19 3.23 -5.29
C SER A 3 -8.79 3.94 -6.58
N MET A 4 -9.36 3.54 -7.71
CA MET A 4 -9.10 4.19 -8.99
C MET A 4 -10.11 5.32 -9.21
N PRO A 5 -9.63 6.48 -9.69
CA PRO A 5 -10.50 7.64 -9.94
C PRO A 5 -11.34 7.46 -11.20
N CYS A 6 -12.50 8.14 -11.23
CA CYS A 6 -13.40 8.17 -12.38
C CYS A 6 -13.67 9.61 -12.84
N ILE A 7 -14.07 9.74 -14.10
CA ILE A 7 -14.50 10.99 -14.74
C ILE A 7 -13.48 12.12 -14.57
N LEU A 8 -12.22 11.83 -14.93
CA LEU A 8 -11.19 12.85 -14.98
C LEU A 8 -11.32 13.66 -16.27
N ARG A 9 -11.16 14.98 -16.16
CA ARG A 9 -11.25 15.91 -17.31
C ARG A 9 -9.86 16.41 -17.74
N GLY A 10 -8.86 15.52 -17.72
CA GLY A 10 -7.46 15.82 -18.00
C GLY A 10 -6.69 16.32 -16.76
N GLN A 11 -5.37 16.28 -16.85
CA GLN A 11 -4.44 16.57 -15.75
C GLN A 11 -4.58 17.98 -15.17
N THR A 12 -4.84 18.98 -16.03
CA THR A 12 -4.95 20.40 -15.63
C THR A 12 -6.17 20.69 -14.76
N ASN A 13 -7.18 19.84 -14.78
CA ASN A 13 -8.40 20.00 -14.00
C ASN A 13 -8.36 19.27 -12.64
N ILE A 14 -7.24 18.65 -12.29
CA ILE A 14 -7.05 18.03 -10.98
C ILE A 14 -6.45 19.08 -10.03
N PRO A 15 -7.20 19.56 -9.03
CA PRO A 15 -6.72 20.60 -8.14
C PRO A 15 -5.61 20.06 -7.23
N ILE A 16 -4.52 20.80 -7.13
CA ILE A 16 -3.45 20.49 -6.17
C ILE A 16 -3.90 20.90 -4.78
N ALA A 17 -3.75 20.01 -3.81
CA ALA A 17 -4.12 20.27 -2.42
C ALA A 17 -3.35 21.47 -1.84
N ASN A 18 -4.08 22.39 -1.23
CA ASN A 18 -3.54 23.58 -0.58
C ASN A 18 -3.63 23.41 0.96
N TYR A 19 -2.50 23.59 1.63
CA TYR A 19 -2.38 23.38 3.07
C TYR A 19 -2.21 24.71 3.86
N GLY A 20 -2.59 25.82 3.26
CA GLY A 20 -2.51 27.16 3.86
C GLY A 20 -1.16 27.86 3.68
N SER A 21 -1.01 29.04 4.34
CA SER A 21 0.09 29.99 4.13
C SER A 21 1.27 29.82 5.10
N SER A 22 1.20 28.95 6.10
CA SER A 22 2.34 28.67 6.97
C SER A 22 3.49 28.02 6.19
N ASN A 23 4.73 28.16 6.66
CA ASN A 23 5.89 27.53 5.99
C ASN A 23 5.70 26.01 5.80
N LEU A 24 5.13 25.33 6.79
CA LEU A 24 4.83 23.90 6.70
C LEU A 24 3.71 23.62 5.68
N GLY A 25 2.66 24.43 5.67
CA GLY A 25 1.56 24.33 4.69
C GLY A 25 2.06 24.56 3.26
N MET A 26 2.83 25.63 3.06
CA MET A 26 3.44 25.95 1.77
C MET A 26 4.39 24.83 1.30
N MET A 27 5.22 24.28 2.18
CA MET A 27 6.07 23.13 1.86
C MET A 27 5.25 21.94 1.35
N LYS A 28 4.15 21.60 2.02
CA LYS A 28 3.25 20.50 1.59
C LYS A 28 2.60 20.79 0.23
N THR A 29 2.16 22.02 0.01
CA THR A 29 1.57 22.44 -1.28
C THR A 29 2.61 22.36 -2.42
N VAL A 30 3.82 22.88 -2.20
CA VAL A 30 4.91 22.82 -3.18
C VAL A 30 5.33 21.38 -3.45
N TYR A 31 5.40 20.53 -2.42
CA TYR A 31 5.64 19.10 -2.56
C TYR A 31 4.60 18.44 -3.49
N ARG A 32 3.31 18.70 -3.28
CA ARG A 32 2.23 18.16 -4.13
C ARG A 32 2.30 18.68 -5.57
N ARG A 33 2.65 19.94 -5.75
CA ARG A 33 2.92 20.53 -7.08
C ARG A 33 4.11 19.84 -7.74
N GLY A 34 5.17 19.57 -6.98
CA GLY A 34 6.32 18.82 -7.46
C GLY A 34 5.95 17.42 -7.92
N LEU A 35 5.11 16.68 -7.18
CA LEU A 35 4.59 15.38 -7.62
C LEU A 35 3.81 15.49 -8.95
N SER A 36 2.97 16.52 -9.08
CA SER A 36 2.22 16.76 -10.32
C SER A 36 3.15 17.02 -11.51
N ASN A 37 4.18 17.84 -11.33
CA ASN A 37 5.13 18.18 -12.38
C ASN A 37 6.06 17.02 -12.76
N ARG A 38 6.33 16.10 -11.82
CA ARG A 38 7.22 14.93 -12.01
C ARG A 38 6.52 13.72 -12.61
N TYR A 39 5.31 13.43 -12.12
CA TYR A 39 4.61 12.17 -12.34
C TYR A 39 3.19 12.35 -12.92
N GLY A 40 2.76 13.59 -13.12
CA GLY A 40 1.39 13.89 -13.53
C GLY A 40 0.42 14.04 -12.35
N SER A 41 -0.60 14.90 -12.54
CA SER A 41 -1.62 15.15 -11.51
C SER A 41 -2.55 13.95 -11.29
N VAL A 42 -2.77 13.13 -12.31
CA VAL A 42 -3.66 11.97 -12.30
C VAL A 42 -3.27 10.97 -11.22
N MET A 43 -1.96 10.76 -11.01
CA MET A 43 -1.44 9.88 -9.97
C MET A 43 -1.88 10.27 -8.54
N GLN A 44 -2.13 11.56 -8.30
CA GLN A 44 -2.56 12.05 -6.99
C GLN A 44 -4.06 11.84 -6.74
N ALA A 45 -4.83 11.45 -7.75
CA ALA A 45 -6.25 11.11 -7.63
C ALA A 45 -6.48 9.64 -7.24
N ILE A 46 -5.44 8.79 -7.32
CA ILE A 46 -5.48 7.41 -6.84
C ILE A 46 -5.51 7.40 -5.31
N ALA A 47 -6.36 6.55 -4.72
CA ALA A 47 -6.51 6.42 -3.27
C ALA A 47 -6.32 4.97 -2.82
N GLY A 48 -5.89 4.79 -1.57
CA GLY A 48 -5.75 3.50 -0.92
C GLY A 48 -5.92 3.64 0.59
N ILE A 49 -6.01 2.52 1.28
CA ILE A 49 -6.04 2.48 2.75
C ILE A 49 -4.63 2.27 3.26
N HIS A 50 -4.23 3.09 4.23
CA HIS A 50 -3.00 2.85 4.99
C HIS A 50 -3.37 2.17 6.31
N PHE A 51 -2.79 1.00 6.54
CA PHE A 51 -2.96 0.25 7.77
C PHE A 51 -1.69 0.39 8.61
N ASN A 52 -1.80 1.08 9.74
CA ASN A 52 -0.70 1.29 10.67
C ASN A 52 -0.82 0.29 11.83
N TYR A 53 0.26 -0.43 12.10
CA TYR A 53 0.29 -1.44 13.14
C TYR A 53 1.56 -1.40 13.96
N SER A 54 1.42 -1.53 15.28
CA SER A 54 2.53 -1.66 16.22
C SER A 54 2.24 -2.79 17.21
N PHE A 55 3.27 -3.51 17.61
CA PHE A 55 3.19 -4.41 18.76
C PHE A 55 3.39 -3.63 20.03
N SER A 56 2.77 -4.08 21.14
CA SER A 56 2.91 -3.38 22.42
C SER A 56 4.34 -3.49 22.97
N PRO A 57 4.77 -2.57 23.83
CA PRO A 57 6.07 -2.67 24.51
C PRO A 57 6.22 -3.96 25.31
N GLU A 58 5.15 -4.42 25.95
CA GLU A 58 5.11 -5.66 26.75
C GLU A 58 5.30 -6.90 25.87
N PHE A 59 4.72 -6.89 24.66
CA PHE A 59 4.95 -7.95 23.67
C PHE A 59 6.44 -8.01 23.29
N PHE A 60 7.06 -6.88 22.94
CA PHE A 60 8.46 -6.85 22.57
C PHE A 60 9.40 -7.21 23.73
N GLN A 61 9.05 -6.85 24.97
CA GLN A 61 9.79 -7.29 26.14
C GLN A 61 9.77 -8.81 26.26
N SER A 62 8.59 -9.42 26.24
CA SER A 62 8.42 -10.88 26.35
C SER A 62 9.09 -11.61 25.18
N TYR A 63 8.97 -11.06 23.96
CA TYR A 63 9.57 -11.63 22.76
C TYR A 63 11.11 -11.60 22.84
N ARG A 64 11.71 -10.51 23.33
CA ARG A 64 13.15 -10.40 23.54
C ARG A 64 13.65 -11.39 24.60
N GLU A 65 12.93 -11.53 25.72
CA GLU A 65 13.29 -12.48 26.78
C GLU A 65 13.33 -13.93 26.27
N LEU A 66 12.44 -14.28 25.33
CA LEU A 66 12.41 -15.59 24.69
C LEU A 66 13.52 -15.80 23.66
N MET A 67 13.80 -14.78 22.80
CA MET A 67 14.65 -14.93 21.63
C MET A 67 16.11 -14.54 21.90
N SER A 68 16.35 -13.55 22.73
CA SER A 68 17.69 -12.97 22.97
C SER A 68 17.81 -12.44 24.41
N PRO A 69 17.77 -13.30 25.44
CA PRO A 69 17.74 -12.87 26.84
C PRO A 69 18.98 -12.06 27.27
N THR A 70 20.08 -12.13 26.52
CA THR A 70 21.33 -11.40 26.79
C THR A 70 21.41 -10.05 26.09
N GLU A 71 20.51 -9.73 25.18
CA GLU A 71 20.52 -8.46 24.46
C GLU A 71 19.98 -7.33 25.34
N ALA A 72 20.86 -6.40 25.72
CA ALA A 72 20.51 -5.30 26.62
C ALA A 72 19.79 -4.15 25.92
N ASP A 73 20.08 -3.92 24.62
CA ASP A 73 19.51 -2.83 23.85
C ASP A 73 18.16 -3.22 23.23
N SER A 74 17.09 -2.80 23.92
CA SER A 74 15.70 -3.07 23.47
C SER A 74 15.34 -2.36 22.17
N MET A 75 15.90 -1.19 21.89
CA MET A 75 15.62 -0.45 20.65
C MET A 75 16.27 -1.14 19.46
N SER A 76 17.51 -1.56 19.56
CA SER A 76 18.20 -2.34 18.51
C SER A 76 17.47 -3.65 18.21
N PHE A 77 17.00 -4.35 19.25
CA PHE A 77 16.18 -5.56 19.10
C PHE A 77 14.88 -5.27 18.32
N MET A 78 14.12 -4.24 18.73
CA MET A 78 12.88 -3.85 18.05
C MET A 78 13.12 -3.47 16.59
N ASP A 79 14.11 -2.65 16.31
CA ASP A 79 14.45 -2.21 14.96
C ASP A 79 14.83 -3.41 14.06
N THR A 80 15.62 -4.34 14.57
CA THR A 80 16.01 -5.55 13.85
C THR A 80 14.80 -6.40 13.46
N HIS A 81 13.88 -6.60 14.39
CA HIS A 81 12.69 -7.42 14.18
C HIS A 81 11.65 -6.71 13.31
N TYR A 82 11.44 -5.40 13.45
CA TYR A 82 10.61 -4.64 12.54
C TYR A 82 11.18 -4.60 11.13
N MET A 83 12.49 -4.52 10.95
CA MET A 83 13.10 -4.64 9.61
C MET A 83 12.95 -6.05 9.06
N GLY A 84 13.03 -7.09 9.90
CA GLY A 84 12.70 -8.46 9.54
C GLY A 84 11.27 -8.60 9.05
N LEU A 85 10.32 -8.11 9.84
CA LEU A 85 8.90 -8.05 9.46
C LEU A 85 8.71 -7.32 8.14
N THR A 86 9.36 -6.16 7.95
CA THR A 86 9.25 -5.37 6.72
C THR A 86 9.73 -6.16 5.50
N ARG A 87 10.85 -6.88 5.59
CA ARG A 87 11.33 -7.76 4.51
C ARG A 87 10.35 -8.88 4.20
N ASN A 88 9.77 -9.50 5.24
CA ASN A 88 8.78 -10.57 5.05
C ASN A 88 7.46 -10.05 4.47
N VAL A 89 7.05 -8.82 4.81
CA VAL A 89 5.92 -8.18 4.12
C VAL A 89 6.24 -7.89 2.65
N LEU A 90 7.48 -7.56 2.30
CA LEU A 90 7.85 -7.44 0.88
C LEU A 90 7.75 -8.80 0.17
N ARG A 91 8.30 -9.89 0.76
CA ARG A 91 8.29 -11.25 0.19
C ARG A 91 6.89 -11.83 0.01
N TYR A 92 6.03 -11.66 1.01
CA TYR A 92 4.72 -12.30 1.09
C TYR A 92 3.57 -11.34 0.81
N GLY A 93 3.88 -10.06 0.62
CA GLY A 93 2.89 -8.97 0.49
C GLY A 93 2.05 -9.03 -0.79
N TRP A 94 2.41 -9.85 -1.77
CA TRP A 94 1.57 -10.17 -2.92
C TRP A 94 0.21 -10.78 -2.50
N LEU A 95 0.14 -11.41 -1.31
CA LEU A 95 -1.12 -11.90 -0.73
C LEU A 95 -2.15 -10.79 -0.51
N ILE A 96 -1.71 -9.58 -0.15
CA ILE A 96 -2.63 -8.48 0.17
C ILE A 96 -3.44 -8.04 -1.05
N PRO A 97 -2.86 -7.65 -2.20
CA PRO A 97 -3.64 -7.34 -3.39
C PRO A 97 -4.35 -8.56 -3.97
N TYR A 98 -3.85 -9.78 -3.80
CA TYR A 98 -4.57 -10.98 -4.20
C TYR A 98 -5.88 -11.12 -3.41
N LEU A 99 -5.80 -11.08 -2.08
CA LEU A 99 -6.93 -11.34 -1.19
C LEU A 99 -7.94 -10.19 -1.11
N PHE A 100 -7.48 -8.95 -1.20
CA PHE A 100 -8.23 -7.75 -0.89
C PHE A 100 -8.25 -6.71 -2.02
N GLY A 101 -7.59 -6.97 -3.13
CA GLY A 101 -7.63 -6.09 -4.29
C GLY A 101 -9.05 -5.90 -4.80
N ALA A 102 -9.43 -4.65 -5.04
CA ALA A 102 -10.76 -4.23 -5.46
C ALA A 102 -10.69 -3.14 -6.53
N SER A 103 -9.67 -3.20 -7.39
CA SER A 103 -9.46 -2.26 -8.49
C SER A 103 -8.98 -2.97 -9.77
N ALA A 104 -9.76 -3.98 -10.22
CA ALA A 104 -9.53 -4.69 -11.48
C ALA A 104 -9.97 -3.89 -12.71
N THR A 105 -10.58 -2.72 -12.51
CA THR A 105 -11.14 -1.83 -13.53
C THR A 105 -10.65 -0.40 -13.36
N VAL A 106 -10.67 0.37 -14.44
CA VAL A 106 -10.34 1.79 -14.46
C VAL A 106 -11.20 2.53 -15.50
N CYS A 107 -11.57 3.78 -15.23
CA CYS A 107 -12.23 4.61 -16.23
C CYS A 107 -11.27 4.98 -17.38
N LYS A 108 -11.72 4.95 -18.62
CA LYS A 108 -10.94 5.41 -19.80
C LYS A 108 -10.39 6.82 -19.61
N SER A 109 -11.11 7.69 -18.89
CA SER A 109 -10.66 9.06 -18.58
C SER A 109 -9.38 9.12 -17.74
N PHE A 110 -9.07 8.08 -16.97
CA PHE A 110 -7.80 7.96 -16.24
C PHE A 110 -6.64 7.65 -17.22
N MET A 111 -6.91 6.85 -18.24
CA MET A 111 -5.92 6.35 -19.20
C MET A 111 -5.67 7.34 -20.38
N HIS A 112 -6.26 8.53 -20.35
CA HIS A 112 -6.19 9.49 -21.48
C HIS A 112 -4.76 9.81 -21.93
N ASP A 113 -3.81 9.86 -21.00
CA ASP A 113 -2.40 10.18 -21.28
C ASP A 113 -1.51 8.92 -21.38
N TYR A 114 -2.08 7.72 -21.28
CA TYR A 114 -1.40 6.44 -21.43
C TYR A 114 -1.64 5.89 -22.84
N HIS A 115 -0.62 5.91 -23.68
CA HIS A 115 -0.73 5.52 -25.10
C HIS A 115 -0.59 4.00 -25.31
N GLU A 116 0.06 3.30 -24.39
CA GLU A 116 0.27 1.84 -24.46
C GLU A 116 -0.26 1.20 -23.20
N HIS A 117 -1.18 0.25 -23.34
CA HIS A 117 -1.70 -0.57 -22.26
C HIS A 117 -2.29 -1.88 -22.80
N ASN A 118 -2.31 -2.91 -21.96
CA ASN A 118 -2.88 -4.22 -22.27
C ASN A 118 -4.30 -4.40 -21.70
N LEU A 119 -4.97 -3.31 -21.34
CA LEU A 119 -6.33 -3.35 -20.79
C LEU A 119 -7.34 -3.63 -21.89
N GLU A 120 -8.35 -4.42 -21.55
CA GLU A 120 -9.49 -4.75 -22.41
C GLU A 120 -10.65 -3.75 -22.15
N GLU A 121 -11.51 -3.59 -23.14
CA GLU A 121 -12.71 -2.77 -23.00
C GLU A 121 -13.81 -3.57 -22.28
N PHE A 122 -14.30 -3.06 -21.17
CA PHE A 122 -15.47 -3.57 -20.47
C PHE A 122 -16.76 -2.94 -21.04
N ASP A 123 -16.75 -1.63 -21.21
CA ASP A 123 -17.78 -0.84 -21.88
C ASP A 123 -17.17 0.42 -22.51
N ASP A 124 -18.00 1.34 -23.00
CA ASP A 124 -17.57 2.59 -23.67
C ASP A 124 -16.70 3.48 -22.79
N ASN A 125 -16.79 3.37 -21.46
CA ASN A 125 -16.11 4.25 -20.50
C ASN A 125 -15.17 3.52 -19.53
N THR A 126 -15.14 2.17 -19.55
CA THR A 126 -14.44 1.33 -18.60
C THR A 126 -13.44 0.40 -19.30
N LEU A 127 -12.22 0.36 -18.77
CA LEU A 127 -11.20 -0.62 -19.10
C LEU A 127 -10.98 -1.58 -17.91
N TYR A 128 -10.52 -2.80 -18.18
CA TYR A 128 -10.29 -3.81 -17.16
C TYR A 128 -9.23 -4.84 -17.56
N LEU A 129 -8.81 -5.67 -16.62
CA LEU A 129 -8.14 -6.93 -16.92
C LEU A 129 -8.95 -8.07 -16.30
N PRO A 130 -9.27 -9.15 -17.06
CA PRO A 130 -10.16 -10.23 -16.59
C PRO A 130 -9.70 -10.90 -15.31
N TYR A 131 -8.38 -10.97 -15.10
CA TYR A 131 -7.77 -11.65 -13.97
C TYR A 131 -7.08 -10.70 -12.98
N ALA A 132 -7.18 -9.39 -13.16
CA ALA A 132 -6.55 -8.42 -12.26
C ALA A 132 -7.17 -8.47 -10.86
N THR A 133 -6.33 -8.20 -9.87
CA THR A 133 -6.75 -7.99 -8.49
C THR A 133 -6.74 -6.50 -8.14
N SER A 134 -5.68 -5.77 -8.52
CA SER A 134 -5.52 -4.36 -8.19
C SER A 134 -4.70 -3.61 -9.22
N LEU A 135 -5.34 -2.95 -10.19
CA LEU A 135 -4.65 -2.07 -11.15
C LEU A 135 -3.96 -0.89 -10.45
N ARG A 136 -4.43 -0.49 -9.26
CA ARG A 136 -3.75 0.49 -8.41
C ARG A 136 -2.36 0.04 -7.99
N MET A 137 -2.15 -1.25 -7.78
CA MET A 137 -0.85 -1.83 -7.43
C MET A 137 -0.07 -2.29 -8.66
N GLY A 138 -0.65 -2.16 -9.85
CA GLY A 138 -0.02 -2.43 -11.15
C GLY A 138 0.78 -1.25 -11.69
N ASP A 139 1.27 -1.38 -12.93
CA ASP A 139 2.12 -0.40 -13.63
C ASP A 139 1.42 0.93 -13.95
N ILE A 140 0.10 0.92 -14.12
CA ILE A 140 -0.71 2.13 -14.30
C ILE A 140 -1.08 2.82 -12.98
N GLY A 141 -0.80 2.17 -11.86
CA GLY A 141 -1.09 2.67 -10.52
C GLY A 141 -0.02 3.62 -9.98
N TYR A 142 -0.05 3.83 -8.67
CA TYR A 142 0.92 4.68 -7.99
C TYR A 142 2.24 3.92 -7.83
N GLN A 143 3.20 4.20 -8.68
CA GLN A 143 4.52 3.56 -8.71
C GLN A 143 5.67 4.55 -8.63
N ASN A 144 6.84 4.04 -8.24
CA ASN A 144 8.14 4.66 -8.50
C ASN A 144 8.58 4.30 -9.94
N SER A 145 7.84 4.72 -10.95
CA SER A 145 8.12 4.41 -12.37
C SER A 145 9.55 4.74 -12.84
N GLN A 146 10.33 5.38 -12.00
CA GLN A 146 11.70 5.79 -12.28
C GLN A 146 12.76 5.09 -11.43
N GLU A 147 12.38 4.12 -10.58
CA GLU A 147 13.37 3.40 -9.77
C GLU A 147 14.32 2.57 -10.62
N ASP A 148 13.79 1.89 -11.61
CA ASP A 148 14.60 1.06 -12.51
C ASP A 148 15.48 1.90 -13.44
N GLU A 149 15.01 3.08 -13.87
CA GLU A 149 15.77 3.99 -14.73
C GLU A 149 16.81 4.80 -13.94
N LYS A 150 16.54 5.16 -12.68
CA LYS A 150 17.37 6.06 -11.86
C LYS A 150 18.17 5.35 -10.76
N GLY A 151 18.03 4.02 -10.64
CA GLY A 151 18.91 3.16 -9.84
C GLY A 151 18.83 3.35 -8.33
N VAL A 152 17.74 3.90 -7.78
CA VAL A 152 17.60 4.13 -6.34
C VAL A 152 16.45 3.28 -5.78
N LYS A 153 16.81 2.08 -5.32
CA LYS A 153 15.90 1.25 -4.50
C LYS A 153 16.25 1.38 -3.02
N ALA A 154 15.23 1.46 -2.16
CA ALA A 154 15.44 1.43 -0.72
C ALA A 154 15.99 0.06 -0.28
N ASN A 155 16.99 0.08 0.58
CA ASN A 155 17.58 -1.14 1.11
C ASN A 155 16.95 -1.50 2.47
N TYR A 156 16.25 -2.63 2.52
CA TYR A 156 15.50 -3.08 3.71
C TYR A 156 16.29 -4.04 4.61
N ASN A 157 17.59 -4.25 4.37
CA ASN A 157 18.38 -5.23 5.12
C ASN A 157 18.73 -4.78 6.55
N SER A 158 18.72 -3.48 6.81
CA SER A 158 18.76 -2.90 8.16
C SER A 158 18.13 -1.51 8.17
N LEU A 159 17.76 -1.01 9.36
CA LEU A 159 17.28 0.37 9.52
C LEU A 159 18.30 1.40 9.05
N TYR A 160 19.59 1.16 9.34
CA TYR A 160 20.68 2.00 8.86
C TYR A 160 20.71 2.08 7.33
N ASN A 161 20.68 0.92 6.65
CA ASN A 161 20.70 0.86 5.19
C ASN A 161 19.46 1.52 4.57
N TYR A 162 18.29 1.32 5.16
CA TYR A 162 17.05 1.96 4.73
C TYR A 162 17.11 3.49 4.81
N ILE A 163 17.56 4.03 5.94
CA ILE A 163 17.72 5.48 6.13
C ILE A 163 18.79 6.01 5.16
N HIS A 164 19.91 5.29 4.99
CA HIS A 164 21.01 5.71 4.14
C HIS A 164 20.60 5.78 2.66
N SER A 165 19.91 4.76 2.14
CA SER A 165 19.44 4.73 0.76
C SER A 165 18.46 5.86 0.45
N LEU A 166 17.51 6.14 1.35
CA LEU A 166 16.58 7.27 1.17
C LEU A 166 17.29 8.64 1.26
N ARG A 167 18.26 8.78 2.17
CA ARG A 167 19.08 10.01 2.25
C ARG A 167 19.91 10.23 0.99
N ALA A 168 20.45 9.16 0.42
CA ALA A 168 21.19 9.24 -0.85
C ALA A 168 20.26 9.74 -1.96
N ALA A 169 19.09 9.16 -2.14
CA ALA A 169 18.10 9.59 -3.13
C ALA A 169 17.66 11.06 -2.95
N MET A 170 17.53 11.52 -1.70
CA MET A 170 17.20 12.92 -1.39
C MET A 170 18.35 13.91 -1.64
N LYS A 171 19.57 13.44 -1.93
CA LYS A 171 20.75 14.27 -2.20
C LYS A 171 21.28 14.14 -3.62
N THR A 172 20.83 13.14 -4.37
CA THR A 172 21.25 12.90 -5.74
C THR A 172 20.37 13.67 -6.70
N SER A 173 20.93 14.57 -7.48
CA SER A 173 20.24 15.31 -8.56
C SER A 173 19.69 14.38 -9.63
N CYS A 174 18.61 14.80 -10.27
CA CYS A 174 18.00 14.14 -11.41
C CYS A 174 17.84 15.13 -12.56
N GLU A 175 18.49 14.86 -13.69
CA GLU A 175 18.49 15.74 -14.88
C GLU A 175 17.08 16.12 -15.38
N ASP A 176 16.14 15.18 -15.35
CA ASP A 176 14.76 15.46 -15.77
C ASP A 176 14.07 16.44 -14.81
N PHE A 177 14.36 16.35 -13.53
CA PHE A 177 13.78 17.26 -12.53
C PHE A 177 14.52 18.62 -12.53
N GLU A 178 15.78 18.66 -12.96
CA GLU A 178 16.50 19.92 -13.22
C GLU A 178 15.87 20.72 -14.38
N LYS A 179 15.38 20.04 -15.41
CA LYS A 179 14.65 20.66 -16.54
C LYS A 179 13.33 21.32 -16.09
N ILE A 180 12.65 20.75 -15.09
CA ILE A 180 11.47 21.37 -14.47
C ILE A 180 11.87 22.63 -13.71
N GLY A 181 12.99 22.58 -12.99
CA GLY A 181 13.50 23.65 -12.14
C GLY A 181 12.77 23.77 -10.80
N VAL A 182 13.38 24.49 -9.85
CA VAL A 182 12.76 24.72 -8.52
C VAL A 182 11.75 25.87 -8.57
N LYS A 183 12.05 26.91 -9.36
CA LYS A 183 11.16 28.08 -9.54
C LYS A 183 11.01 28.44 -11.01
N LYS A 184 9.78 28.82 -11.41
CA LYS A 184 9.47 29.36 -12.73
C LYS A 184 8.54 30.57 -12.55
N ASN A 185 8.92 31.70 -13.11
CA ASN A 185 8.16 32.96 -12.98
C ASN A 185 7.85 33.36 -11.51
N GLY A 186 8.79 33.13 -10.60
CA GLY A 186 8.62 33.43 -9.17
C GLY A 186 7.90 32.39 -8.33
N GLU A 187 7.26 31.39 -8.96
CA GLU A 187 6.52 30.34 -8.27
C GLU A 187 7.33 29.04 -8.12
N TYR A 188 7.24 28.41 -6.94
CA TYR A 188 7.85 27.10 -6.70
C TYR A 188 7.13 26.00 -7.49
N GLN A 189 7.90 25.23 -8.27
CA GLN A 189 7.44 24.09 -9.05
C GLN A 189 7.62 22.77 -8.31
N GLN A 190 8.62 22.66 -7.47
CA GLN A 190 8.99 21.53 -6.65
C GLN A 190 9.92 21.98 -5.51
N LEU A 191 10.17 21.12 -4.51
CA LEU A 191 11.02 21.48 -3.36
C LEU A 191 12.52 21.51 -3.72
N ASN A 192 12.96 20.62 -4.57
CA ASN A 192 14.34 20.48 -5.07
C ASN A 192 14.32 19.68 -6.37
N THR A 193 15.49 19.47 -6.99
CA THR A 193 15.66 18.70 -8.25
C THR A 193 16.25 17.31 -8.02
N ASN A 194 16.30 16.86 -6.79
CA ASN A 194 16.82 15.54 -6.44
C ASN A 194 15.83 14.42 -6.80
N ILE A 195 16.31 13.17 -6.84
CA ILE A 195 15.48 11.99 -7.14
C ILE A 195 14.25 11.93 -6.21
N LEU A 196 14.42 12.23 -4.92
CA LEU A 196 13.31 12.41 -3.98
C LEU A 196 13.30 13.85 -3.44
N GLN A 197 12.14 14.49 -3.43
CA GLN A 197 11.96 15.77 -2.77
C GLN A 197 12.04 15.62 -1.25
N ILE A 198 11.38 14.57 -0.74
CA ILE A 198 11.35 14.15 0.67
C ILE A 198 11.27 12.64 0.75
N ALA A 199 11.61 12.06 1.90
CA ALA A 199 11.56 10.59 2.09
C ALA A 199 10.18 9.98 1.83
N ASN A 200 9.09 10.73 2.09
CA ASN A 200 7.72 10.26 1.87
C ASN A 200 7.35 10.14 0.38
N GLU A 201 8.15 10.66 -0.53
CA GLU A 201 7.95 10.50 -1.98
C GLU A 201 8.25 9.08 -2.44
N TYR A 202 9.22 8.41 -1.79
CA TYR A 202 9.52 7.02 -2.10
C TYR A 202 8.28 6.15 -1.91
N TYR A 203 7.81 5.50 -2.99
CA TYR A 203 6.69 4.59 -2.90
C TYR A 203 7.15 3.20 -2.47
N SER A 204 6.43 2.58 -1.54
CA SER A 204 6.63 1.21 -1.12
C SER A 204 5.31 0.67 -0.58
N SER A 205 5.05 -0.63 -0.77
CA SER A 205 3.88 -1.33 -0.23
C SER A 205 3.87 -1.39 1.30
N VAL A 206 5.07 -1.28 1.91
CA VAL A 206 5.26 -1.28 3.37
C VAL A 206 6.34 -0.28 3.76
N ARG A 207 6.17 0.41 4.88
CA ARG A 207 7.14 1.37 5.42
C ARG A 207 7.33 1.20 6.92
N PRO A 208 8.59 1.11 7.41
CA PRO A 208 8.89 1.34 8.81
C PRO A 208 8.75 2.83 9.13
N LYS A 209 8.05 3.16 10.20
CA LYS A 209 7.72 4.53 10.60
C LYS A 209 8.14 4.79 12.05
N PRO A 210 8.69 6.00 12.34
CA PRO A 210 8.95 6.42 13.71
C PRO A 210 7.67 6.97 14.35
N ILE A 211 7.64 7.02 15.69
CA ILE A 211 6.76 7.95 16.39
C ILE A 211 7.29 9.37 16.17
N LEU A 212 6.42 10.25 15.69
CA LEU A 212 6.77 11.66 15.41
C LEU A 212 6.22 12.58 16.49
N TYR A 213 7.09 13.45 16.99
CA TYR A 213 6.71 14.58 17.83
C TYR A 213 6.69 15.86 17.00
N ALA A 214 6.17 16.95 17.57
CA ALA A 214 6.08 18.23 16.88
C ALA A 214 7.43 18.67 16.29
N ASN A 215 7.44 19.02 14.99
CA ASN A 215 8.61 19.45 14.21
C ASN A 215 9.65 18.37 13.87
N ASP A 216 9.37 17.10 14.12
CA ASP A 216 10.27 16.01 13.74
C ASP A 216 10.33 15.83 12.21
N ARG A 217 11.52 15.49 11.74
CA ARG A 217 11.74 15.04 10.37
C ARG A 217 11.77 13.50 10.37
N PRO A 218 10.94 12.83 9.55
CA PRO A 218 10.77 11.36 9.64
C PRO A 218 12.06 10.55 9.65
N LEU A 219 13.00 10.79 8.74
CA LEU A 219 14.29 10.06 8.72
C LEU A 219 15.19 10.38 9.91
N ARG A 220 15.09 11.57 10.48
CA ARG A 220 15.83 11.93 11.71
C ARG A 220 15.21 11.23 12.90
N ALA A 221 13.89 11.20 12.99
CA ALA A 221 13.18 10.50 14.06
C ALA A 221 13.43 8.99 13.99
N LEU A 222 13.39 8.36 12.80
CA LEU A 222 13.80 6.95 12.63
C LEU A 222 15.21 6.68 13.11
N ASN A 223 16.16 7.55 12.79
CA ASN A 223 17.55 7.38 13.21
C ASN A 223 17.76 7.51 14.72
N ASN A 224 16.98 8.38 15.39
CA ASN A 224 17.18 8.70 16.79
C ASN A 224 16.31 7.86 17.73
N ASN A 225 15.09 7.50 17.29
CA ASN A 225 14.06 6.91 18.13
C ASN A 225 13.67 5.49 17.67
N GLY A 226 14.26 4.99 16.54
CA GLY A 226 13.93 3.69 15.98
C GLY A 226 12.53 3.64 15.33
N ILE A 227 12.08 2.41 15.06
CA ILE A 227 10.79 2.12 14.43
C ILE A 227 9.72 2.03 15.50
N GLY A 228 8.68 2.86 15.38
CA GLY A 228 7.52 2.82 16.26
C GLY A 228 6.38 1.96 15.74
N TYR A 229 6.21 1.86 14.42
CA TYR A 229 5.15 1.08 13.79
C TYR A 229 5.45 0.78 12.31
N ILE A 230 4.66 -0.12 11.73
CA ILE A 230 4.70 -0.47 10.30
C ILE A 230 3.45 0.09 9.62
N GLU A 231 3.63 0.72 8.45
CA GLU A 231 2.54 1.21 7.58
C GLU A 231 2.41 0.32 6.35
N ILE A 232 1.31 -0.46 6.25
CA ILE A 232 0.92 -1.17 5.02
C ILE A 232 0.16 -0.22 4.11
N ARG A 233 0.50 -0.20 2.82
CA ARG A 233 -0.01 0.75 1.83
C ARG A 233 -0.66 0.09 0.61
N SER A 234 -0.61 -1.22 0.54
CA SER A 234 -1.10 -2.01 -0.61
C SER A 234 -2.59 -2.33 -0.58
N LEU A 235 -3.35 -1.79 0.39
CA LEU A 235 -4.79 -2.06 0.51
C LEU A 235 -5.61 -1.16 -0.39
N ASP A 236 -6.46 -1.76 -1.21
CA ASP A 236 -7.48 -1.04 -1.98
C ASP A 236 -8.64 -0.60 -1.09
N ILE A 237 -9.30 0.46 -1.51
CA ILE A 237 -10.63 0.82 -1.00
C ILE A 237 -11.63 -0.09 -1.71
N ASN A 238 -12.25 -1.00 -0.97
CA ASN A 238 -13.27 -1.89 -1.49
C ASN A 238 -14.63 -1.17 -1.56
N PRO A 239 -15.17 -0.87 -2.75
CA PRO A 239 -16.45 -0.13 -2.87
C PRO A 239 -17.66 -0.92 -2.38
N LEU A 240 -17.54 -2.25 -2.23
CA LEU A 240 -18.61 -3.10 -1.68
C LEU A 240 -18.76 -2.97 -0.16
N LEU A 241 -17.80 -2.33 0.52
CA LEU A 241 -17.80 -2.13 1.96
C LEU A 241 -18.06 -0.66 2.30
N GLU A 242 -18.79 -0.41 3.38
CA GLU A 242 -19.23 0.93 3.80
C GLU A 242 -18.07 1.91 3.97
N VAL A 243 -16.99 1.47 4.60
CA VAL A 243 -15.78 2.28 4.85
C VAL A 243 -14.55 1.80 4.03
N GLY A 244 -14.78 0.92 3.06
CA GLY A 244 -13.73 0.41 2.17
C GLY A 244 -12.86 -0.71 2.74
N ILE A 245 -13.03 -1.05 4.02
CA ILE A 245 -12.35 -2.14 4.75
C ILE A 245 -13.30 -2.73 5.77
N ASP A 246 -13.14 -4.00 6.13
CA ASP A 246 -13.93 -4.66 7.16
C ASP A 246 -13.07 -5.23 8.30
N LYS A 247 -13.75 -5.70 9.33
CA LYS A 247 -13.13 -6.27 10.52
C LYS A 247 -12.34 -7.55 10.21
N GLN A 248 -12.86 -8.41 9.32
CA GLN A 248 -12.16 -9.65 8.94
C GLN A 248 -10.82 -9.36 8.27
N GLN A 249 -10.79 -8.34 7.41
CA GLN A 249 -9.55 -7.90 6.76
C GLN A 249 -8.53 -7.37 7.78
N ILE A 250 -8.98 -6.59 8.77
CA ILE A 250 -8.13 -6.07 9.85
C ILE A 250 -7.53 -7.23 10.66
N GLU A 251 -8.35 -8.16 11.12
CA GLU A 251 -7.93 -9.33 11.91
C GLU A 251 -6.96 -10.25 11.14
N PHE A 252 -7.19 -10.41 9.82
CA PHE A 252 -6.24 -11.12 8.96
C PHE A 252 -4.89 -10.40 8.88
N LEU A 253 -4.89 -9.07 8.69
CA LEU A 253 -3.66 -8.28 8.60
C LEU A 253 -2.85 -8.34 9.88
N GLU A 254 -3.49 -8.32 11.04
CA GLU A 254 -2.81 -8.49 12.34
C GLU A 254 -2.15 -9.87 12.44
N ALA A 255 -2.85 -10.95 12.07
CA ALA A 255 -2.30 -12.30 12.04
C ALA A 255 -1.16 -12.45 11.02
N PHE A 256 -1.29 -11.83 9.84
CA PHE A 256 -0.27 -11.79 8.81
C PHE A 256 0.98 -11.03 9.25
N LEU A 257 0.84 -9.89 9.92
CA LEU A 257 1.96 -9.12 10.44
C LEU A 257 2.67 -9.85 11.59
N LEU A 258 1.92 -10.54 12.46
CA LEU A 258 2.51 -11.40 13.47
C LEU A 258 3.30 -12.56 12.84
N PHE A 259 2.75 -13.21 11.80
CA PHE A 259 3.47 -14.20 11.02
C PHE A 259 4.75 -13.62 10.43
N CYS A 260 4.69 -12.45 9.78
CA CYS A 260 5.87 -11.78 9.20
C CYS A 260 6.94 -11.42 10.24
N LEU A 261 6.53 -11.14 11.49
CA LEU A 261 7.46 -10.85 12.58
C LEU A 261 8.18 -12.10 13.07
N LEU A 262 7.44 -13.22 13.21
CA LEU A 262 7.95 -14.46 13.79
C LEU A 262 8.71 -15.34 12.79
N GLU A 263 8.56 -15.07 11.51
CA GLU A 263 9.19 -15.81 10.42
C GLU A 263 10.65 -15.39 10.24
N ASP A 264 11.53 -16.36 9.95
CA ASP A 264 12.90 -16.07 9.56
C ASP A 264 12.96 -15.06 8.41
N SER A 265 13.83 -14.07 8.54
CA SER A 265 13.91 -12.98 7.58
C SER A 265 15.37 -12.68 7.18
N PRO A 266 15.97 -13.49 6.31
CA PRO A 266 17.30 -13.21 5.77
C PRO A 266 17.33 -11.89 5.00
N ALA A 267 18.53 -11.38 4.74
CA ALA A 267 18.71 -10.22 3.88
C ALA A 267 18.16 -10.46 2.48
N ILE A 268 17.53 -9.44 1.90
CA ILE A 268 17.04 -9.48 0.52
C ILE A 268 18.22 -9.17 -0.42
N SER A 269 18.47 -10.06 -1.39
CA SER A 269 19.40 -9.82 -2.48
C SER A 269 18.79 -8.95 -3.58
N SER A 270 19.61 -8.38 -4.47
CA SER A 270 19.10 -7.61 -5.61
C SER A 270 18.25 -8.47 -6.55
N SER A 271 18.60 -9.74 -6.77
CA SER A 271 17.81 -10.66 -7.59
C SER A 271 16.46 -11.00 -6.95
N GLU A 272 16.46 -11.24 -5.64
CA GLU A 272 15.21 -11.48 -4.90
C GLU A 272 14.30 -10.25 -4.92
N LEU A 273 14.85 -9.03 -4.86
CA LEU A 273 14.06 -7.81 -4.93
C LEU A 273 13.37 -7.65 -6.29
N VAL A 274 14.05 -7.95 -7.39
CA VAL A 274 13.44 -7.98 -8.74
C VAL A 274 12.32 -9.01 -8.82
N GLU A 275 12.51 -10.18 -8.22
CA GLU A 275 11.50 -11.24 -8.17
C GLU A 275 10.28 -10.81 -7.35
N ILE A 276 10.47 -10.14 -6.21
CA ILE A 276 9.40 -9.58 -5.38
C ILE A 276 8.58 -8.54 -6.18
N ASP A 277 9.24 -7.62 -6.88
CA ASP A 277 8.59 -6.59 -7.69
C ASP A 277 7.80 -7.23 -8.85
N SER A 278 8.40 -8.23 -9.52
CA SER A 278 7.73 -8.99 -10.59
C SER A 278 6.49 -9.73 -10.08
N ASN A 279 6.57 -10.39 -8.93
CA ASN A 279 5.43 -11.06 -8.31
C ASN A 279 4.30 -10.08 -7.95
N ALA A 280 4.65 -8.91 -7.40
CA ALA A 280 3.67 -7.88 -7.07
C ALA A 280 2.91 -7.42 -8.33
N LEU A 281 3.62 -7.17 -9.44
CA LEU A 281 3.02 -6.78 -10.71
C LEU A 281 2.18 -7.89 -11.34
N LEU A 282 2.69 -9.13 -11.35
CA LEU A 282 1.96 -10.29 -11.87
C LEU A 282 0.65 -10.51 -11.11
N VAL A 283 0.68 -10.43 -9.79
CA VAL A 283 -0.53 -10.59 -8.97
C VAL A 283 -1.50 -9.43 -9.18
N ALA A 284 -1.02 -8.21 -9.28
CA ALA A 284 -1.86 -7.04 -9.56
C ALA A 284 -2.66 -7.23 -10.87
N HIS A 285 -2.02 -7.71 -11.94
CA HIS A 285 -2.60 -7.84 -13.27
C HIS A 285 -3.28 -9.18 -13.55
N GLN A 286 -2.76 -10.28 -12.99
CA GLN A 286 -3.16 -11.64 -13.36
C GLN A 286 -3.38 -12.55 -12.15
N GLY A 287 -3.48 -12.02 -10.92
CA GLY A 287 -3.50 -12.81 -9.69
C GLY A 287 -4.57 -13.90 -9.68
N ARG A 288 -5.71 -13.67 -10.33
CA ARG A 288 -6.82 -14.63 -10.42
C ARG A 288 -6.70 -15.62 -11.60
N LYS A 289 -5.66 -15.52 -12.43
CA LYS A 289 -5.46 -16.42 -13.56
C LYS A 289 -5.16 -17.82 -13.08
N PRO A 290 -5.90 -18.84 -13.54
CA PRO A 290 -5.62 -20.23 -13.18
C PRO A 290 -4.19 -20.63 -13.52
N GLY A 291 -3.51 -21.30 -12.59
CA GLY A 291 -2.14 -21.78 -12.79
C GLY A 291 -1.07 -20.68 -12.81
N LEU A 292 -1.34 -19.49 -12.31
CA LEU A 292 -0.34 -18.44 -12.23
C LEU A 292 0.87 -18.89 -11.42
N MET A 293 2.07 -18.73 -12.01
CA MET A 293 3.35 -19.01 -11.37
C MET A 293 3.99 -17.73 -10.85
N LEU A 294 4.63 -17.81 -9.68
CA LEU A 294 5.37 -16.73 -9.04
C LEU A 294 6.81 -17.16 -8.81
N GLY A 295 7.74 -16.22 -8.85
CA GLY A 295 9.14 -16.46 -8.49
C GLY A 295 9.31 -16.58 -6.98
N ARG A 296 10.14 -17.55 -6.55
CA ARG A 296 10.48 -17.75 -5.13
C ARG A 296 11.93 -18.21 -4.99
N ILE A 297 12.81 -17.27 -4.71
CA ILE A 297 14.25 -17.54 -4.52
C ILE A 297 14.85 -18.28 -5.74
N GLY A 298 14.54 -17.78 -6.93
CA GLY A 298 15.03 -18.33 -8.20
C GLY A 298 14.29 -19.57 -8.71
N GLU A 299 13.23 -20.02 -8.03
CA GLU A 299 12.37 -21.12 -8.45
C GLU A 299 10.96 -20.60 -8.77
N GLU A 300 10.24 -21.28 -9.63
CA GLU A 300 8.82 -21.01 -9.88
C GLU A 300 7.93 -21.87 -8.99
N VAL A 301 6.93 -21.25 -8.38
CA VAL A 301 5.92 -21.90 -7.54
C VAL A 301 4.53 -21.42 -7.94
N SER A 302 3.53 -22.30 -7.95
CA SER A 302 2.17 -21.84 -8.21
C SER A 302 1.69 -20.91 -7.09
N LEU A 303 0.97 -19.84 -7.48
CA LEU A 303 0.37 -18.90 -6.51
C LEU A 303 -0.48 -19.66 -5.47
N SER A 304 -1.26 -20.63 -5.92
CA SER A 304 -2.14 -21.44 -5.05
C SER A 304 -1.33 -22.22 -4.01
N ASP A 305 -0.30 -22.98 -4.44
CA ASP A 305 0.50 -23.81 -3.52
C ASP A 305 1.27 -22.96 -2.53
N TRP A 306 1.85 -21.85 -2.99
CA TRP A 306 2.53 -20.92 -2.11
C TRP A 306 1.56 -20.26 -1.13
N GLY A 307 0.40 -19.82 -1.61
CA GLY A 307 -0.66 -19.26 -0.78
C GLY A 307 -1.14 -20.24 0.30
N GLU A 308 -1.42 -21.50 -0.06
CA GLU A 308 -1.81 -22.52 0.92
C GLU A 308 -0.71 -22.77 1.98
N SER A 309 0.56 -22.80 1.55
CA SER A 309 1.70 -22.93 2.47
C SER A 309 1.77 -21.76 3.45
N LEU A 310 1.59 -20.52 2.97
CA LEU A 310 1.57 -19.32 3.81
C LEU A 310 0.37 -19.33 4.78
N PHE A 311 -0.82 -19.65 4.30
CA PHE A 311 -2.01 -19.74 5.15
C PHE A 311 -1.88 -20.78 6.27
N LYS A 312 -1.22 -21.93 6.00
CA LYS A 312 -0.94 -22.91 7.04
C LYS A 312 -0.15 -22.31 8.21
N ARG A 313 0.80 -21.42 7.92
CA ARG A 313 1.66 -20.75 8.91
C ARG A 313 0.94 -19.57 9.56
N ILE A 314 0.22 -18.74 8.81
CA ILE A 314 -0.60 -17.64 9.33
C ILE A 314 -1.66 -18.17 10.28
N LYS A 315 -2.31 -19.31 9.99
CA LYS A 315 -3.25 -19.99 10.90
C LYS A 315 -2.59 -20.42 12.22
N GLN A 316 -1.31 -20.80 12.19
CA GLN A 316 -0.60 -21.10 13.44
C GLN A 316 -0.38 -19.83 14.27
N CYS A 317 0.01 -18.73 13.66
CA CYS A 317 0.20 -17.44 14.32
C CYS A 317 -1.13 -16.87 14.85
N SER A 318 -2.25 -17.03 14.12
CA SER A 318 -3.56 -16.54 14.57
C SER A 318 -4.04 -17.19 15.88
N LYS A 319 -3.54 -18.39 16.22
CA LYS A 319 -3.82 -19.04 17.50
C LYS A 319 -3.22 -18.30 18.72
N LEU A 320 -2.21 -17.48 18.48
CA LEU A 320 -1.61 -16.62 19.53
C LEU A 320 -2.44 -15.34 19.76
N LEU A 321 -3.43 -15.09 18.91
CA LEU A 321 -4.37 -13.98 18.98
C LEU A 321 -5.74 -14.46 19.51
N SER A 322 -6.82 -13.80 19.12
CA SER A 322 -8.17 -14.19 19.55
C SER A 322 -8.83 -15.21 18.59
N SER A 323 -9.94 -15.83 19.04
CA SER A 323 -10.77 -16.70 18.19
C SER A 323 -11.28 -15.96 16.94
N ALA A 324 -11.58 -14.67 17.03
CA ALA A 324 -12.02 -13.86 15.90
C ALA A 324 -10.95 -13.79 14.80
N HIS A 325 -9.67 -13.65 15.16
CA HIS A 325 -8.56 -13.71 14.20
C HIS A 325 -8.47 -15.08 13.51
N GLN A 326 -8.66 -16.18 14.28
CA GLN A 326 -8.66 -17.53 13.72
C GLN A 326 -9.79 -17.74 12.72
N GLU A 327 -11.00 -17.29 13.05
CA GLU A 327 -12.18 -17.35 12.17
C GLU A 327 -11.97 -16.52 10.90
N SER A 328 -11.41 -15.31 11.04
CA SER A 328 -11.13 -14.42 9.91
C SER A 328 -10.07 -15.00 8.98
N VAL A 329 -8.97 -15.54 9.52
CA VAL A 329 -7.93 -16.21 8.71
C VAL A 329 -8.50 -17.45 8.01
N GLU A 330 -9.33 -18.24 8.68
CA GLU A 330 -9.98 -19.40 8.08
C GLU A 330 -10.89 -18.99 6.91
N SER A 331 -11.79 -18.03 7.15
CA SER A 331 -12.72 -17.52 6.12
C SER A 331 -11.99 -16.98 4.90
N ILE A 332 -10.95 -16.15 5.10
CA ILE A 332 -10.19 -15.54 4.00
C ILE A 332 -9.36 -16.59 3.23
N SER A 333 -8.93 -17.69 3.89
CA SER A 333 -8.15 -18.74 3.24
C SER A 333 -8.86 -19.41 2.05
N PHE A 334 -10.20 -19.38 2.01
CA PHE A 334 -10.97 -19.92 0.88
C PHE A 334 -10.72 -19.16 -0.42
N ARG A 335 -10.30 -17.90 -0.38
CA ARG A 335 -9.96 -17.10 -1.56
C ARG A 335 -8.75 -17.67 -2.32
N ILE A 336 -7.84 -18.37 -1.65
CA ILE A 336 -6.70 -19.04 -2.32
C ILE A 336 -7.18 -20.23 -3.15
N LYS A 337 -8.18 -20.96 -2.65
CA LYS A 337 -8.73 -22.13 -3.35
C LYS A 337 -9.73 -21.75 -4.44
N ASN A 338 -10.40 -20.63 -4.26
CA ASN A 338 -11.39 -20.11 -5.20
C ASN A 338 -11.23 -18.60 -5.36
N SER A 339 -10.59 -18.20 -6.46
CA SER A 339 -10.34 -16.78 -6.78
C SER A 339 -11.62 -15.96 -7.02
N ASP A 340 -12.76 -16.62 -7.29
CA ASP A 340 -14.06 -15.95 -7.47
C ASP A 340 -14.61 -15.33 -6.16
N LEU A 341 -14.06 -15.74 -5.03
CA LEU A 341 -14.36 -15.17 -3.71
C LEU A 341 -13.56 -13.90 -3.39
N THR A 342 -12.65 -13.49 -4.26
CA THR A 342 -11.88 -12.25 -4.08
C THR A 342 -12.75 -11.01 -4.38
N PRO A 343 -12.53 -9.87 -3.70
CA PRO A 343 -13.31 -8.67 -3.97
C PRO A 343 -13.27 -8.21 -5.43
N SER A 344 -12.12 -8.34 -6.09
CA SER A 344 -11.96 -7.99 -7.51
C SER A 344 -12.82 -8.86 -8.43
N ALA A 345 -12.93 -10.17 -8.15
CA ALA A 345 -13.80 -11.06 -8.91
C ALA A 345 -15.28 -10.73 -8.68
N ILE A 346 -15.66 -10.57 -7.42
CA ILE A 346 -17.04 -10.20 -7.05
C ILE A 346 -17.45 -8.90 -7.73
N MET A 347 -16.58 -7.88 -7.71
CA MET A 347 -16.81 -6.60 -8.40
C MET A 347 -17.06 -6.80 -9.89
N LEU A 348 -16.18 -7.51 -10.60
CA LEU A 348 -16.33 -7.72 -12.05
C LEU A 348 -17.59 -8.48 -12.39
N ASN A 349 -17.92 -9.54 -11.62
CA ASN A 349 -19.13 -10.33 -11.82
C ASN A 349 -20.39 -9.49 -11.59
N GLU A 350 -20.43 -8.69 -10.52
CA GLU A 350 -21.54 -7.80 -10.22
C GLU A 350 -21.71 -6.69 -11.26
N MET A 351 -20.62 -6.09 -11.74
CA MET A 351 -20.64 -5.11 -12.82
C MET A 351 -21.23 -5.72 -14.10
N ALA A 352 -20.78 -6.92 -14.48
CA ALA A 352 -21.28 -7.62 -15.65
C ALA A 352 -22.76 -8.01 -15.50
N HIS A 353 -23.17 -8.55 -14.33
CA HIS A 353 -24.54 -8.93 -14.08
C HIS A 353 -25.51 -7.72 -14.08
N GLN A 354 -25.05 -6.56 -13.62
CA GLN A 354 -25.84 -5.33 -13.58
C GLN A 354 -25.73 -4.50 -14.86
N GLU A 355 -24.91 -4.92 -15.81
CA GLU A 355 -24.59 -4.18 -17.06
C GLU A 355 -24.14 -2.73 -16.76
N LYS A 356 -23.29 -2.55 -15.73
CA LYS A 356 -22.81 -1.24 -15.29
C LYS A 356 -21.31 -1.12 -15.44
N GLY A 357 -20.87 -0.01 -16.00
CA GLY A 357 -19.47 0.38 -16.00
C GLY A 357 -18.95 0.75 -14.60
N PHE A 358 -17.65 0.93 -14.50
CA PHE A 358 -16.99 1.15 -13.21
C PHE A 358 -17.50 2.35 -12.44
N PHE A 359 -17.74 3.48 -13.13
CA PHE A 359 -18.27 4.68 -12.47
C PHE A 359 -19.66 4.44 -11.89
N GLU A 360 -20.61 3.97 -12.71
CA GLU A 360 -21.99 3.76 -12.28
C GLU A 360 -22.09 2.73 -11.16
N PHE A 361 -21.29 1.67 -11.25
CA PHE A 361 -21.21 0.64 -10.22
C PHE A 361 -20.70 1.21 -8.89
N THR A 362 -19.61 1.96 -8.89
CA THR A 362 -19.04 2.51 -7.64
C THR A 362 -19.89 3.64 -7.07
N ASP A 363 -20.53 4.44 -7.93
CA ASP A 363 -21.41 5.55 -7.53
C ASP A 363 -22.66 5.05 -6.80
N GLN A 364 -23.30 3.98 -7.27
CA GLN A 364 -24.47 3.39 -6.59
C GLN A 364 -24.12 2.98 -5.14
N PHE A 365 -22.94 2.38 -4.88
CA PHE A 365 -22.53 2.03 -3.53
C PHE A 365 -22.22 3.28 -2.68
N SER A 366 -21.63 4.30 -3.28
CA SER A 366 -21.41 5.58 -2.60
C SER A 366 -22.72 6.22 -2.15
N HIS A 367 -23.73 6.22 -3.00
CA HIS A 367 -25.08 6.69 -2.65
C HIS A 367 -25.73 5.83 -1.58
N LYS A 368 -25.70 4.50 -1.72
CA LYS A 368 -26.23 3.56 -0.74
C LYS A 368 -25.67 3.83 0.65
N TYR A 369 -24.35 3.88 0.78
CA TYR A 369 -23.69 4.06 2.09
C TYR A 369 -23.88 5.48 2.64
N LYS A 370 -23.93 6.51 1.78
CA LYS A 370 -24.28 7.86 2.20
C LYS A 370 -25.66 7.89 2.86
N THR A 371 -26.68 7.31 2.24
CA THR A 371 -28.05 7.24 2.79
C THR A 371 -28.06 6.47 4.10
N GLN A 372 -27.45 5.28 4.16
CA GLN A 372 -27.37 4.49 5.38
C GLN A 372 -26.70 5.24 6.53
N ASN A 373 -25.63 5.99 6.25
CA ASN A 373 -24.92 6.77 7.27
C ASN A 373 -25.69 8.00 7.74
N GLN A 374 -26.52 8.59 6.89
CA GLN A 374 -27.41 9.69 7.28
C GLN A 374 -28.56 9.22 8.19
N GLU A 375 -28.98 7.96 8.06
CA GLU A 375 -30.02 7.35 8.88
C GLU A 375 -29.52 6.83 10.23
N LYS A 376 -28.19 6.65 10.38
CA LYS A 376 -27.60 6.22 11.65
C LYS A 376 -27.76 7.31 12.70
N THR A 377 -28.47 7.00 13.77
CA THR A 377 -28.52 7.84 14.97
C THR A 377 -27.39 7.40 15.92
N PHE A 378 -26.45 8.29 16.18
CA PHE A 378 -25.44 8.06 17.22
C PHE A 378 -26.02 8.48 18.58
N ASP A 379 -25.99 7.59 19.56
CA ASP A 379 -26.37 7.96 20.92
C ASP A 379 -25.30 8.87 21.57
N LYS A 380 -25.72 9.66 22.56
CA LYS A 380 -24.79 10.58 23.26
C LYS A 380 -23.62 9.86 23.98
N ALA A 381 -23.81 8.59 24.37
CA ALA A 381 -22.77 7.80 25.02
C ALA A 381 -21.65 7.38 24.06
N SER A 382 -21.97 7.19 22.78
CA SER A 382 -20.99 6.94 21.72
C SER A 382 -20.10 8.15 21.45
N PHE A 383 -20.62 9.38 21.57
CA PHE A 383 -19.82 10.62 21.44
C PHE A 383 -18.86 10.82 22.60
N HIS A 384 -19.27 10.53 23.86
CA HIS A 384 -18.37 10.66 25.02
C HIS A 384 -17.18 9.70 24.97
N LYS A 385 -17.31 8.52 24.38
CA LYS A 385 -16.18 7.60 24.17
C LYS A 385 -15.18 8.10 23.12
N LEU A 386 -15.57 8.94 22.18
CA LEU A 386 -14.69 9.54 21.18
C LEU A 386 -13.91 10.74 21.74
N ASP A 387 -14.45 11.43 22.73
CA ASP A 387 -13.78 12.55 23.41
C ASP A 387 -12.70 12.09 24.43
N GLU A 388 -12.69 10.77 24.77
CA GLU A 388 -11.71 10.15 25.69
C GLU A 388 -10.54 9.46 24.93
N LEU A 389 -10.58 9.41 23.61
CA LEU A 389 -9.52 8.87 22.72
C LEU A 389 -8.68 10.02 22.12
#